data_a3771f8b38149875ed227ea49c48f214
#
_entry.id   a3771f8b38149875ed227ea49c48f214
#
_cell.length_a   1.000
_cell.length_b   1.000
_cell.length_c   1.000
_cell.angle_alpha   90.00
_cell.angle_beta   90.00
_cell.angle_gamma   90.00
#
_symmetry.space_group_name_H-M   'P 1'
#
loop_
_entity.id
_entity.type
_entity.pdbx_description
1 polymer ?
#
loop_
_entity_poly.entity_id
_entity_poly.type
_entity_poly.pdbx_seq_one_letter_code
_entity_poly.pdbx_strand_id
1 'polypeptide(L)'
;GKSVLLGMMARYTQADVIVVGLIGERGREVKDFIENILGADGRARSVVIAAPADVSPLLRMQGAAYATRIAEDFRDRGQHVLLIMDSLTRYAMAQREIALAIGEPPATKGYPPSVFAKLPALVERAGNGISGGGSITAFYTVLTEGDDQQDPIADSARAILDGHIVLSRR
;
A
#
# COMPACT_ATOMS: atom_id res chain seq x y z
N GLY A 1 1.44 -14.76 8.59
CA GLY A 1 2.25 -14.69 7.46
C GLY A 1 2.55 -13.32 6.91
N LYS A 2 1.54 -12.60 6.43
CA LYS A 2 1.75 -11.33 5.75
C LYS A 2 2.45 -10.28 6.64
N SER A 3 1.92 -10.03 7.81
CA SER A 3 2.45 -9.00 8.72
C SER A 3 3.86 -9.32 9.19
N VAL A 4 4.15 -10.59 9.44
CA VAL A 4 5.49 -11.05 9.82
C VAL A 4 6.48 -10.80 8.69
N LEU A 5 6.10 -11.13 7.45
CA LEU A 5 6.94 -10.87 6.28
C LEU A 5 7.25 -9.38 6.12
N LEU A 6 6.23 -8.53 6.21
CA LEU A 6 6.42 -7.08 6.11
C LEU A 6 7.33 -6.55 7.22
N GLY A 7 7.17 -7.06 8.43
CA GLY A 7 8.03 -6.70 9.56
C GLY A 7 9.48 -7.12 9.35
N MET A 8 9.71 -8.30 8.80
CA MET A 8 11.06 -8.76 8.46
C MET A 8 11.70 -7.86 7.40
N MET A 9 10.95 -7.50 6.37
CA MET A 9 11.44 -6.59 5.34
C MET A 9 11.83 -5.24 5.94
N ALA A 10 11.00 -4.68 6.81
CA ALA A 10 11.28 -3.41 7.47
C ALA A 10 12.50 -3.47 8.38
N ARG A 11 12.67 -4.56 9.14
CA ARG A 11 13.79 -4.69 10.08
C ARG A 11 15.13 -4.93 9.41
N TYR A 12 15.13 -5.64 8.27
CA TYR A 12 16.38 -6.06 7.61
C TYR A 12 16.71 -5.28 6.35
N THR A 13 15.89 -4.30 5.98
CA THR A 13 16.16 -3.47 4.81
C THR A 13 17.40 -2.59 5.01
N GLN A 14 18.10 -2.34 3.92
CA GLN A 14 19.21 -1.38 3.89
C GLN A 14 18.75 0.01 3.43
N ALA A 15 17.46 0.22 3.28
CA ALA A 15 16.91 1.53 2.92
C ALA A 15 17.23 2.56 4.00
N ASP A 16 17.39 3.82 3.58
CA ASP A 16 17.66 4.93 4.50
C ASP A 16 16.44 5.26 5.35
N VAL A 17 15.25 5.13 4.78
CA VAL A 17 13.98 5.40 5.45
C VAL A 17 12.92 4.40 5.00
N ILE A 18 12.02 4.08 5.92
CA ILE A 18 10.88 3.20 5.66
C ILE A 18 9.61 4.04 5.78
N VAL A 19 8.77 4.01 4.76
CA VAL A 19 7.45 4.65 4.80
C VAL A 19 6.40 3.55 4.76
N VAL A 20 5.53 3.53 5.74
CA VAL A 20 4.49 2.50 5.86
C VAL A 20 3.13 3.18 5.77
N GLY A 21 2.33 2.76 4.80
CA GLY A 21 0.93 3.14 4.70
C GLY A 21 0.04 1.97 5.11
N LEU A 22 -0.63 2.10 6.24
CA LEU A 22 -1.57 1.10 6.75
C LEU A 22 -2.98 1.59 6.43
N ILE A 23 -3.55 1.07 5.35
CA ILE A 23 -4.79 1.58 4.77
C ILE A 23 -5.91 0.56 4.96
N GLY A 24 -6.93 0.95 5.73
CA GLY A 24 -8.11 0.12 5.96
C GLY A 24 -7.89 -1.03 6.94
N GLU A 25 -6.78 -1.07 7.65
CA GLU A 25 -6.52 -2.06 8.68
C GLU A 25 -7.29 -1.73 9.96
N ARG A 26 -7.55 -2.74 10.78
CA ARG A 26 -8.19 -2.52 12.08
C ARG A 26 -7.22 -1.81 13.00
N GLY A 27 -7.75 -0.93 13.87
CA GLY A 27 -6.90 -0.17 14.80
C GLY A 27 -5.98 -1.04 15.64
N ARG A 28 -6.46 -2.20 16.08
CA ARG A 28 -5.66 -3.18 16.84
C ARG A 28 -4.48 -3.70 16.03
N GLU A 29 -4.69 -3.96 14.74
CA GLU A 29 -3.63 -4.46 13.84
C GLU A 29 -2.61 -3.37 13.55
N VAL A 30 -3.05 -2.11 13.42
CA VAL A 30 -2.17 -0.96 13.28
C VAL A 30 -1.25 -0.84 14.50
N LYS A 31 -1.80 -0.90 15.69
CA LYS A 31 -1.04 -0.81 16.94
C LYS A 31 -0.03 -1.95 17.06
N ASP A 32 -0.46 -3.18 16.76
CA ASP A 32 0.40 -4.36 16.80
C ASP A 32 1.57 -4.23 15.82
N PHE A 33 1.30 -3.75 14.62
CA PHE A 33 2.34 -3.56 13.60
C PHE A 33 3.40 -2.57 14.09
N ILE A 34 2.98 -1.43 14.62
CA ILE A 34 3.89 -0.39 15.07
C ILE A 34 4.71 -0.84 16.29
N GLU A 35 4.04 -1.43 17.29
CA GLU A 35 4.70 -1.77 18.56
C GLU A 35 5.52 -3.04 18.50
N ASN A 36 5.02 -4.07 17.81
CA ASN A 36 5.59 -5.42 17.90
C ASN A 36 6.25 -5.90 16.61
N ILE A 37 5.72 -5.54 15.45
CA ILE A 37 6.18 -6.08 14.18
C ILE A 37 7.35 -5.28 13.61
N LEU A 38 7.27 -3.94 13.64
CA LEU A 38 8.39 -3.10 13.17
C LEU A 38 9.63 -3.25 14.04
N GLY A 39 9.47 -3.43 15.33
CA GLY A 39 10.59 -3.44 16.27
C GLY A 39 11.17 -2.04 16.50
N ALA A 40 12.09 -1.93 17.46
CA ALA A 40 12.67 -0.64 17.84
C ALA A 40 13.48 0.01 16.71
N ASP A 41 14.31 -0.77 16.02
CA ASP A 41 15.11 -0.27 14.89
C ASP A 41 14.25 0.16 13.72
N GLY A 42 13.23 -0.63 13.39
CA GLY A 42 12.29 -0.28 12.35
C GLY A 42 11.55 1.01 12.65
N ARG A 43 11.06 1.18 13.90
CA ARG A 43 10.38 2.41 14.30
C ARG A 43 11.28 3.64 14.22
N ALA A 44 12.54 3.50 14.56
CA ALA A 44 13.49 4.63 14.54
C ALA A 44 13.72 5.19 13.15
N ARG A 45 13.53 4.37 12.10
CA ARG A 45 13.75 4.74 10.69
C ARG A 45 12.45 4.89 9.90
N SER A 46 11.30 4.76 10.54
CA SER A 46 10.03 4.65 9.83
C SER A 46 9.15 5.87 10.02
N VAL A 47 8.41 6.18 8.97
CA VAL A 47 7.24 7.06 9.01
C VAL A 47 6.03 6.17 8.76
N VAL A 48 5.07 6.19 9.67
CA VAL A 48 3.86 5.36 9.54
C VAL A 48 2.66 6.27 9.35
N ILE A 49 1.94 6.06 8.26
CA ILE A 49 0.68 6.73 7.97
C ILE A 49 -0.41 5.68 8.12
N ALA A 50 -1.29 5.88 9.08
CA ALA A 50 -2.39 4.96 9.34
C ALA A 50 -3.73 5.62 9.02
N ALA A 51 -4.50 4.96 8.16
CA ALA A 51 -5.88 5.32 7.89
C ALA A 51 -6.74 4.07 8.13
N PRO A 52 -7.19 3.86 9.38
CA PRO A 52 -7.86 2.62 9.76
C PRO A 52 -9.21 2.42 9.08
N ALA A 53 -9.77 1.23 9.25
CA ALA A 53 -11.02 0.83 8.61
C ALA A 53 -12.22 1.71 9.00
N ASP A 54 -12.17 2.35 10.16
CA ASP A 54 -13.27 3.19 10.67
C ASP A 54 -13.24 4.64 10.21
N VAL A 55 -12.18 5.07 9.49
CA VAL A 55 -12.18 6.40 8.88
C VAL A 55 -12.88 6.37 7.52
N SER A 56 -13.28 7.55 7.02
CA SER A 56 -14.00 7.65 5.75
C SER A 56 -13.19 7.11 4.57
N PRO A 57 -13.87 6.69 3.49
CA PRO A 57 -13.17 6.26 2.27
C PRO A 57 -12.21 7.31 1.73
N LEU A 58 -12.60 8.58 1.76
CA LEU A 58 -11.74 9.66 1.28
C LEU A 58 -10.45 9.75 2.10
N LEU A 59 -10.54 9.64 3.43
CA LEU A 59 -9.36 9.67 4.30
C LEU A 59 -8.45 8.46 4.07
N ARG A 60 -9.03 7.30 3.79
CA ARG A 60 -8.23 6.10 3.45
C ARG A 60 -7.44 6.33 2.15
N MET A 61 -8.06 6.91 1.14
CA MET A 61 -7.37 7.24 -0.10
C MET A 61 -6.31 8.32 0.09
N GLN A 62 -6.63 9.36 0.84
CA GLN A 62 -5.67 10.42 1.16
C GLN A 62 -4.48 9.89 1.95
N GLY A 63 -4.70 8.94 2.85
CA GLY A 63 -3.62 8.28 3.61
C GLY A 63 -2.63 7.57 2.69
N ALA A 64 -3.13 6.83 1.71
CA ALA A 64 -2.28 6.15 0.72
C ALA A 64 -1.49 7.15 -0.13
N ALA A 65 -2.15 8.19 -0.61
CA ALA A 65 -1.52 9.25 -1.40
C ALA A 65 -0.46 10.00 -0.58
N TYR A 66 -0.75 10.27 0.69
CA TYR A 66 0.15 10.97 1.58
C TYR A 66 1.41 10.14 1.90
N ALA A 67 1.25 8.85 2.17
CA ALA A 67 2.39 7.95 2.36
C ALA A 67 3.29 7.93 1.11
N THR A 68 2.68 7.86 -0.07
CA THR A 68 3.40 7.88 -1.34
C THR A 68 4.14 9.21 -1.52
N ARG A 69 3.51 10.33 -1.18
CA ARG A 69 4.13 11.66 -1.26
C ARG A 69 5.33 11.79 -0.33
N ILE A 70 5.25 11.27 0.87
CA ILE A 70 6.38 11.25 1.80
C ILE A 70 7.53 10.44 1.21
N ALA A 71 7.24 9.27 0.63
CA ALA A 71 8.25 8.45 -0.02
C ALA A 71 8.91 9.20 -1.18
N GLU A 72 8.11 9.88 -2.01
CA GLU A 72 8.63 10.70 -3.11
C GLU A 72 9.54 11.83 -2.62
N ASP A 73 9.16 12.50 -1.53
CA ASP A 73 9.96 13.60 -0.98
C ASP A 73 11.34 13.11 -0.48
N PHE A 74 11.40 11.97 0.19
CA PHE A 74 12.67 11.37 0.61
C PHE A 74 13.50 10.94 -0.59
N ARG A 75 12.87 10.29 -1.59
CA ARG A 75 13.56 9.90 -2.82
C ARG A 75 14.19 11.11 -3.52
N ASP A 76 13.43 12.19 -3.64
CA ASP A 76 13.88 13.40 -4.33
C ASP A 76 15.03 14.11 -3.61
N ARG A 77 15.20 13.81 -2.32
CA ARG A 77 16.36 14.25 -1.53
C ARG A 77 17.55 13.29 -1.62
N GLY A 78 17.49 12.31 -2.51
CA GLY A 78 18.58 11.37 -2.75
C GLY A 78 18.59 10.14 -1.86
N GLN A 79 17.53 9.91 -1.08
CA GLN A 79 17.47 8.77 -0.18
C GLN A 79 16.85 7.54 -0.83
N HIS A 80 17.26 6.36 -0.35
CA HIS A 80 16.66 5.09 -0.75
C HIS A 80 15.54 4.76 0.22
N VAL A 81 14.32 4.66 -0.31
CA VAL A 81 13.10 4.50 0.47
C VAL A 81 12.54 3.10 0.29
N LEU A 82 12.18 2.45 1.39
CA LEU A 82 11.31 1.28 1.36
C LEU A 82 9.89 1.76 1.65
N LEU A 83 9.00 1.61 0.67
CA LEU A 83 7.58 1.91 0.84
C LEU A 83 6.81 0.61 1.02
N ILE A 84 6.09 0.50 2.11
CA ILE A 84 5.19 -0.63 2.38
C ILE A 84 3.76 -0.09 2.41
N MET A 85 2.91 -0.58 1.52
CA MET A 85 1.50 -0.18 1.44
C MET A 85 0.61 -1.38 1.72
N ASP A 86 -0.04 -1.38 2.84
CA ASP A 86 -0.95 -2.46 3.25
C ASP A 86 -2.35 -1.88 3.48
N SER A 87 -3.28 -1.98 2.56
CA SER A 87 -3.21 -2.77 1.32
C SER A 87 -3.80 -2.00 0.13
N LEU A 88 -3.40 -2.40 -1.08
CA LEU A 88 -4.02 -1.88 -2.31
C LEU A 88 -5.49 -2.23 -2.40
N THR A 89 -5.88 -3.41 -1.90
CA THR A 89 -7.29 -3.84 -1.90
C THR A 89 -8.16 -2.86 -1.13
N ARG A 90 -7.71 -2.42 0.05
CA ARG A 90 -8.46 -1.46 0.86
C ARG A 90 -8.52 -0.09 0.20
N TYR A 91 -7.48 0.31 -0.49
CA TYR A 91 -7.48 1.53 -1.31
C TYR A 91 -8.52 1.43 -2.45
N ALA A 92 -8.53 0.31 -3.16
CA ALA A 92 -9.49 0.05 -4.22
C ALA A 92 -10.93 0.04 -3.69
N MET A 93 -11.17 -0.56 -2.53
CA MET A 93 -12.49 -0.57 -1.90
C MET A 93 -12.94 0.82 -1.49
N ALA A 94 -12.03 1.67 -1.04
CA ALA A 94 -12.35 3.07 -0.72
C ALA A 94 -12.79 3.84 -1.97
N GLN A 95 -12.07 3.67 -3.08
CA GLN A 95 -12.46 4.29 -4.35
C GLN A 95 -13.81 3.76 -4.84
N ARG A 96 -14.06 2.45 -4.66
CA ARG A 96 -15.35 1.86 -5.02
C ARG A 96 -16.49 2.53 -4.26
N GLU A 97 -16.36 2.71 -2.96
CA GLU A 97 -17.39 3.36 -2.15
C GLU A 97 -17.68 4.78 -2.65
N ILE A 98 -16.63 5.56 -2.92
CA ILE A 98 -16.77 6.94 -3.41
C ILE A 98 -17.45 6.94 -4.78
N ALA A 99 -16.99 6.12 -5.70
CA ALA A 99 -17.48 6.08 -7.08
C ALA A 99 -18.97 5.65 -7.14
N LEU A 100 -19.34 4.62 -6.37
CA LEU A 100 -20.73 4.17 -6.32
C LEU A 100 -21.64 5.23 -5.70
N ALA A 101 -21.16 5.96 -4.70
CA ALA A 101 -21.93 7.01 -4.05
C ALA A 101 -22.24 8.19 -4.98
N ILE A 102 -21.39 8.48 -5.94
CA ILE A 102 -21.62 9.54 -6.93
C ILE A 102 -22.28 9.03 -8.23
N GLY A 103 -22.70 7.76 -8.25
CA GLY A 103 -23.47 7.20 -9.35
C GLY A 103 -22.67 6.56 -10.47
N GLU A 104 -21.37 6.37 -10.31
CA GLU A 104 -20.59 5.62 -11.30
C GLU A 104 -21.05 4.17 -11.32
N PRO A 105 -21.39 3.59 -12.49
CA PRO A 105 -21.90 2.23 -12.53
C PRO A 105 -20.80 1.20 -12.21
N PRO A 106 -21.16 0.12 -11.49
CA PRO A 106 -20.21 -0.97 -11.27
C PRO A 106 -19.92 -1.70 -12.59
N ALA A 107 -18.71 -2.21 -12.71
CA ALA A 107 -18.27 -2.99 -13.86
C ALA A 107 -17.76 -4.36 -13.40
N THR A 108 -16.47 -4.59 -13.39
CA THR A 108 -15.89 -5.90 -13.10
C THR A 108 -16.05 -6.29 -11.61
N LYS A 109 -16.88 -7.30 -11.33
CA LYS A 109 -17.13 -7.82 -9.96
C LYS A 109 -17.50 -6.70 -8.97
N GLY A 110 -18.31 -5.75 -9.42
CA GLY A 110 -18.79 -4.66 -8.59
C GLY A 110 -17.85 -3.48 -8.46
N TYR A 111 -16.67 -3.51 -9.06
CA TYR A 111 -15.75 -2.38 -9.06
C TYR A 111 -16.01 -1.48 -10.25
N PRO A 112 -16.26 -0.16 -10.01
CA PRO A 112 -16.37 0.81 -11.09
C PRO A 112 -15.08 1.00 -11.86
N PRO A 113 -15.15 1.48 -13.12
CA PRO A 113 -13.94 1.68 -13.94
C PRO A 113 -12.89 2.60 -13.32
N SER A 114 -13.30 3.61 -12.55
CA SER A 114 -12.36 4.56 -11.93
C SER A 114 -11.39 3.89 -10.97
N VAL A 115 -11.75 2.75 -10.37
CA VAL A 115 -10.85 1.99 -9.50
C VAL A 115 -9.61 1.55 -10.27
N PHE A 116 -9.81 1.07 -11.50
CA PHE A 116 -8.72 0.54 -12.33
C PHE A 116 -7.86 1.64 -12.94
N ALA A 117 -8.34 2.88 -12.95
CA ALA A 117 -7.53 4.05 -13.30
C ALA A 117 -6.70 4.54 -12.11
N LYS A 118 -7.26 4.49 -10.90
CA LYS A 118 -6.60 4.98 -9.67
C LYS A 118 -5.45 4.10 -9.22
N LEU A 119 -5.53 2.78 -9.42
CA LEU A 119 -4.49 1.86 -9.00
C LEU A 119 -3.16 2.12 -9.70
N PRO A 120 -3.08 2.11 -11.05
CA PRO A 120 -1.82 2.40 -11.72
C PRO A 120 -1.32 3.83 -11.44
N ALA A 121 -2.22 4.80 -11.32
CA ALA A 121 -1.83 6.18 -11.01
C ALA A 121 -1.11 6.28 -9.67
N LEU A 122 -1.54 5.52 -8.66
CA LEU A 122 -0.87 5.47 -7.36
C LEU A 122 0.49 4.76 -7.45
N VAL A 123 0.50 3.58 -8.06
CA VAL A 123 1.69 2.72 -8.10
C VAL A 123 2.80 3.31 -8.95
N GLU A 124 2.47 3.97 -10.07
CA GLU A 124 3.45 4.58 -10.96
C GLU A 124 4.26 5.70 -10.32
N ARG A 125 3.78 6.26 -9.22
CA ARG A 125 4.51 7.30 -8.48
C ARG A 125 5.74 6.74 -7.78
N ALA A 126 5.79 5.44 -7.49
CA ALA A 126 6.98 4.81 -6.95
C ALA A 126 7.99 4.56 -8.08
N GLY A 127 9.26 4.67 -7.78
CA GLY A 127 10.32 4.46 -8.75
C GLY A 127 11.52 5.33 -8.46
N ASN A 128 12.44 5.39 -9.43
CA ASN A 128 13.66 6.16 -9.30
C ASN A 128 13.42 7.65 -9.50
N GLY A 129 14.14 8.46 -8.75
CA GLY A 129 14.11 9.91 -8.92
C GLY A 129 14.77 10.34 -10.23
N ILE A 130 14.41 11.54 -10.70
CA ILE A 130 14.90 12.10 -11.97
C ILE A 130 16.38 12.45 -11.87
N SER A 131 16.84 12.87 -10.70
CA SER A 131 18.24 13.21 -10.46
C SER A 131 18.55 13.10 -8.97
N GLY A 132 19.78 12.73 -8.63
CA GLY A 132 20.24 12.69 -7.25
C GLY A 132 20.37 11.31 -6.62
N GLY A 133 20.10 10.24 -7.35
CA GLY A 133 20.38 8.86 -6.92
C GLY A 133 19.41 8.25 -5.93
N GLY A 134 18.29 8.90 -5.61
CA GLY A 134 17.27 8.35 -4.74
C GLY A 134 16.40 7.32 -5.43
N SER A 135 15.77 6.45 -4.64
CA SER A 135 14.90 5.39 -5.17
C SER A 135 13.78 5.05 -4.20
N ILE A 136 12.70 4.48 -4.72
CA ILE A 136 11.65 3.85 -3.92
C ILE A 136 11.57 2.39 -4.32
N THR A 137 11.74 1.50 -3.35
CA THR A 137 11.37 0.10 -3.49
C THR A 137 10.04 -0.09 -2.79
N ALA A 138 9.02 -0.44 -3.54
CA ALA A 138 7.65 -0.47 -3.02
C ALA A 138 7.11 -1.89 -2.95
N PHE A 139 6.49 -2.22 -1.82
CA PHE A 139 5.76 -3.47 -1.61
C PHE A 139 4.31 -3.16 -1.29
N TYR A 140 3.43 -3.69 -2.11
CA TYR A 140 1.99 -3.52 -1.97
C TYR A 140 1.37 -4.87 -1.62
N THR A 141 0.56 -4.90 -0.59
CA THR A 141 -0.21 -6.11 -0.30
C THR A 141 -1.54 -6.07 -1.02
N VAL A 142 -1.97 -7.22 -1.48
CA VAL A 142 -3.26 -7.43 -2.13
C VAL A 142 -3.95 -8.57 -1.42
N LEU A 143 -5.19 -8.33 -1.00
CA LEU A 143 -6.00 -9.32 -0.31
C LEU A 143 -6.94 -9.98 -1.32
N THR A 144 -6.97 -11.30 -1.34
CA THR A 144 -7.93 -12.04 -2.16
C THR A 144 -8.87 -12.80 -1.25
N GLU A 145 -10.13 -12.96 -1.67
CA GLU A 145 -11.09 -13.78 -0.97
C GLU A 145 -10.82 -15.25 -1.30
N GLY A 146 -10.40 -16.01 -0.28
CA GLY A 146 -10.01 -17.39 -0.48
C GLY A 146 -8.81 -17.47 -1.42
N ASP A 147 -8.85 -18.42 -2.34
CA ASP A 147 -7.82 -18.62 -3.37
C ASP A 147 -8.27 -18.10 -4.73
N ASP A 148 -9.08 -17.03 -4.76
CA ASP A 148 -9.62 -16.48 -5.99
C ASP A 148 -8.51 -15.85 -6.85
N GLN A 149 -8.03 -16.61 -7.82
CA GLN A 149 -7.02 -16.19 -8.79
C GLN A 149 -7.56 -15.16 -9.79
N GLN A 150 -8.88 -14.96 -9.82
CA GLN A 150 -9.56 -14.05 -10.75
C GLN A 150 -10.03 -12.76 -10.08
N ASP A 151 -9.53 -12.46 -8.90
CA ASP A 151 -9.81 -11.20 -8.23
C ASP A 151 -9.35 -10.03 -9.11
N PRO A 152 -10.25 -9.08 -9.46
CA PRO A 152 -9.88 -8.01 -10.40
C PRO A 152 -8.79 -7.08 -9.86
N ILE A 153 -8.70 -6.89 -8.55
CA ILE A 153 -7.66 -6.05 -7.97
C ILE A 153 -6.31 -6.77 -8.03
N ALA A 154 -6.28 -8.07 -7.76
CA ALA A 154 -5.07 -8.87 -7.88
C ALA A 154 -4.60 -8.91 -9.35
N ASP A 155 -5.51 -9.07 -10.31
CA ASP A 155 -5.18 -9.04 -11.73
C ASP A 155 -4.59 -7.70 -12.15
N SER A 156 -5.23 -6.61 -11.73
CA SER A 156 -4.74 -5.25 -12.03
C SER A 156 -3.35 -5.03 -11.42
N ALA A 157 -3.14 -5.46 -10.18
CA ALA A 157 -1.85 -5.33 -9.51
C ALA A 157 -0.75 -6.10 -10.25
N ARG A 158 -1.03 -7.33 -10.67
CA ARG A 158 -0.06 -8.12 -11.44
C ARG A 158 0.32 -7.47 -12.75
N ALA A 159 -0.60 -6.75 -13.37
CA ALA A 159 -0.35 -6.06 -14.65
C ALA A 159 0.56 -4.83 -14.50
N ILE A 160 0.55 -4.18 -13.33
CA ILE A 160 1.26 -2.91 -13.12
C ILE A 160 2.50 -3.03 -12.22
N LEU A 161 2.69 -4.14 -11.52
CA LEU A 161 3.85 -4.38 -10.66
C LEU A 161 4.88 -5.25 -11.36
N ASP A 162 6.16 -5.05 -11.01
CA ASP A 162 7.28 -5.77 -11.62
C ASP A 162 7.34 -7.24 -11.23
N GLY A 163 6.80 -7.60 -10.07
CA GLY A 163 6.79 -8.97 -9.60
C GLY A 163 5.77 -9.17 -8.48
N HIS A 164 5.56 -10.42 -8.08
CA HIS A 164 4.62 -10.73 -7.01
C HIS A 164 5.04 -11.98 -6.23
N ILE A 165 4.64 -12.01 -4.97
CA ILE A 165 4.83 -13.15 -4.07
C ILE A 165 3.44 -13.58 -3.61
N VAL A 166 3.14 -14.86 -3.78
CA VAL A 166 1.85 -15.43 -3.36
C VAL A 166 2.03 -16.13 -2.02
N LEU A 167 1.23 -15.73 -1.04
CA LEU A 167 1.19 -16.38 0.27
C LEU A 167 -0.08 -17.22 0.37
N SER A 168 0.08 -18.48 0.73
CA SER A 168 -1.06 -19.39 0.89
C SER A 168 -1.47 -19.48 2.35
N ARG A 169 -2.77 -19.72 2.56
CA ARG A 169 -3.28 -20.05 3.88
C ARG A 169 -2.92 -21.50 4.22
N ARG A 170 -2.23 -21.69 5.31
CA ARG A 170 -2.01 -23.01 5.90
C ARG A 170 -2.13 -22.91 7.40
#